data_202ab74a28e795386bcd00899c4736f8
#
_entry.id   202ab74a28e795386bcd00899c4736f8
#
_cell.length_a   1.000
_cell.length_b   1.000
_cell.length_c   1.000
_cell.angle_alpha   90.00
_cell.angle_beta   90.00
_cell.angle_gamma   90.00
#
_symmetry.space_group_name_H-M   'P 1'
#
loop_
_entity.id
_entity.type
_entity.pdbx_description
1 polymer ?
#
loop_
_entity_poly.entity_id
_entity_poly.type
_entity_poly.pdbx_seq_one_letter_code
_entity_poly.pdbx_strand_id
1 'polypeptide(L)'
;MIRRIGIVLPMLWMVLVFFSPAYAQAVPEITAEAAVLMDLDTGEVLYGKHEHERRPPASLTKVMTGYIAARAQTMMKQDVAISKTAAQTGESSLNLKADDVLYFEELLYGAMLKSANDACVAIAEHMSGSEDVFVEDMNLQACLLGCANTRFQNANGLPVEEHYSSAYDLALMTRAAMQIPQFAHIVQTQTHTVLWQDGRKLAIRNTNRLLREYPGAIGVKTGTTNEAGQCLIAVAEKDEKRLVVVVLKSKNRFYDATVLFDYAFASTQPKQNNHVLTKSGGLKEYADSVILSEESGI
;
A
#
# COMPACT_ATOMS: atom_id res chain seq x y z
N MET A 1 37.12 39.51 -71.42
CA MET A 1 35.94 38.74 -70.91
C MET A 1 36.41 37.81 -69.86
N ILE A 2 36.36 38.19 -68.59
CA ILE A 2 36.83 37.38 -67.47
C ILE A 2 35.61 36.87 -66.68
N ARG A 3 35.32 35.56 -66.77
CA ARG A 3 34.25 34.88 -65.98
C ARG A 3 34.70 34.71 -64.56
N ARG A 4 34.02 35.34 -63.61
CA ARG A 4 34.16 35.07 -62.13
C ARG A 4 33.41 33.80 -61.81
N ILE A 5 34.14 32.79 -61.33
CA ILE A 5 33.58 31.57 -60.77
C ILE A 5 33.32 31.86 -59.29
N GLY A 6 32.07 31.91 -58.88
CA GLY A 6 31.68 32.00 -57.47
C GLY A 6 31.77 30.62 -56.84
N ILE A 7 32.63 30.48 -55.82
CA ILE A 7 32.69 29.28 -54.98
C ILE A 7 31.63 29.40 -53.89
N VAL A 8 30.59 28.58 -53.94
CA VAL A 8 29.60 28.42 -52.86
C VAL A 8 30.14 27.38 -51.89
N LEU A 9 30.54 27.85 -50.71
CA LEU A 9 30.94 26.96 -49.62
C LEU A 9 29.67 26.41 -48.93
N PRO A 10 29.45 25.09 -48.81
CA PRO A 10 28.33 24.57 -48.05
C PRO A 10 28.67 24.70 -46.55
N MET A 11 27.81 25.47 -45.87
CA MET A 11 27.86 25.63 -44.42
C MET A 11 27.31 24.35 -43.75
N LEU A 12 28.24 23.49 -43.28
CA LEU A 12 27.92 22.26 -42.58
C LEU A 12 27.43 22.58 -41.15
N TRP A 13 26.13 22.52 -40.92
CA TRP A 13 25.54 22.64 -39.58
C TRP A 13 25.83 21.36 -38.79
N MET A 14 26.79 21.42 -37.89
CA MET A 14 27.10 20.34 -36.96
C MET A 14 26.08 20.34 -35.81
N VAL A 15 25.08 19.49 -35.89
CA VAL A 15 24.11 19.26 -34.79
C VAL A 15 24.83 18.52 -33.66
N LEU A 16 25.22 19.26 -32.60
CA LEU A 16 25.71 18.68 -31.36
C LEU A 16 24.52 18.09 -30.60
N VAL A 17 24.33 16.78 -30.71
CA VAL A 17 23.41 16.02 -29.88
C VAL A 17 24.08 15.85 -28.50
N PHE A 18 23.65 16.66 -27.54
CA PHE A 18 24.01 16.47 -26.13
C PHE A 18 23.31 15.21 -25.62
N PHE A 19 24.01 14.10 -25.56
CA PHE A 19 23.61 12.95 -24.76
C PHE A 19 23.80 13.35 -23.28
N SER A 20 22.73 13.76 -22.59
CA SER A 20 22.71 13.82 -21.14
C SER A 20 22.81 12.38 -20.63
N PRO A 21 23.82 12.00 -19.84
CA PRO A 21 23.83 10.68 -19.22
C PRO A 21 22.57 10.54 -18.37
N ALA A 22 21.75 9.55 -18.66
CA ALA A 22 20.68 9.14 -17.77
C ALA A 22 21.38 8.60 -16.52
N TYR A 23 21.41 9.39 -15.44
CA TYR A 23 21.83 8.87 -14.14
C TYR A 23 20.84 7.77 -13.76
N ALA A 24 21.27 6.52 -13.85
CA ALA A 24 20.55 5.40 -13.28
C ALA A 24 20.45 5.67 -11.77
N GLN A 25 19.22 5.82 -11.27
CA GLN A 25 19.01 5.99 -9.84
C GLN A 25 19.54 4.75 -9.13
N ALA A 26 20.41 4.93 -8.13
CA ALA A 26 20.97 3.82 -7.38
C ALA A 26 19.84 3.00 -6.72
N VAL A 27 19.96 1.68 -6.81
CA VAL A 27 19.03 0.77 -6.16
C VAL A 27 19.11 0.99 -4.64
N PRO A 28 18.00 1.19 -3.93
CA PRO A 28 18.03 1.51 -2.52
C PRO A 28 18.53 0.33 -1.67
N GLU A 29 19.39 0.63 -0.70
CA GLU A 29 19.80 -0.34 0.32
C GLU A 29 18.80 -0.36 1.45
N ILE A 30 18.25 -1.53 1.74
CA ILE A 30 17.31 -1.78 2.83
C ILE A 30 17.78 -2.91 3.73
N THR A 31 17.37 -2.87 4.99
CA THR A 31 17.73 -3.86 6.01
C THR A 31 16.83 -5.08 6.03
N ALA A 32 15.67 -5.03 5.38
CA ALA A 32 14.75 -6.16 5.25
C ALA A 32 15.43 -7.33 4.51
N GLU A 33 15.16 -8.55 4.97
CA GLU A 33 15.66 -9.77 4.33
C GLU A 33 14.88 -10.09 3.04
N ALA A 34 13.55 -9.80 3.01
CA ALA A 34 12.76 -9.86 1.79
C ALA A 34 11.87 -8.62 1.67
N ALA A 35 11.67 -8.14 0.45
CA ALA A 35 10.83 -6.98 0.19
C ALA A 35 10.30 -6.95 -1.24
N VAL A 36 9.18 -6.26 -1.41
CA VAL A 36 8.65 -5.86 -2.72
C VAL A 36 8.13 -4.42 -2.64
N LEU A 37 8.35 -3.67 -3.71
CA LEU A 37 7.67 -2.42 -4.03
C LEU A 37 6.91 -2.63 -5.32
N MET A 38 5.60 -2.42 -5.30
CA MET A 38 4.71 -2.67 -6.41
C MET A 38 3.79 -1.48 -6.63
N ASP A 39 3.51 -1.16 -7.88
CA ASP A 39 2.43 -0.26 -8.24
C ASP A 39 1.08 -0.92 -7.91
N LEU A 40 0.29 -0.27 -7.05
CA LEU A 40 -0.94 -0.87 -6.52
C LEU A 40 -2.03 -1.04 -7.58
N ASP A 41 -2.02 -0.17 -8.60
CA ASP A 41 -3.06 -0.16 -9.63
C ASP A 41 -2.74 -1.12 -10.77
N THR A 42 -1.50 -1.12 -11.25
CA THR A 42 -1.07 -1.98 -12.36
C THR A 42 -0.62 -3.37 -11.92
N GLY A 43 -0.07 -3.49 -10.70
CA GLY A 43 0.59 -4.71 -10.21
C GLY A 43 2.04 -4.85 -10.69
N GLU A 44 2.60 -3.83 -11.33
CA GLU A 44 3.99 -3.82 -11.76
C GLU A 44 4.94 -3.81 -10.55
N VAL A 45 5.92 -4.71 -10.56
CA VAL A 45 6.99 -4.75 -9.54
C VAL A 45 8.08 -3.76 -9.92
N LEU A 46 8.27 -2.75 -9.08
CA LEU A 46 9.27 -1.69 -9.26
C LEU A 46 10.58 -2.00 -8.54
N TYR A 47 10.53 -2.83 -7.51
CA TYR A 47 11.68 -3.33 -6.75
C TYR A 47 11.35 -4.68 -6.12
N GLY A 48 12.29 -5.62 -6.18
CA GLY A 48 12.18 -6.94 -5.55
C GLY A 48 13.49 -7.33 -4.86
N LYS A 49 13.38 -7.90 -3.68
CA LYS A 49 14.47 -8.51 -2.92
C LYS A 49 13.94 -9.77 -2.27
N HIS A 50 14.35 -10.95 -2.75
CA HIS A 50 13.83 -12.24 -2.28
C HIS A 50 12.29 -12.24 -2.13
N GLU A 51 11.58 -11.56 -3.02
CA GLU A 51 10.16 -11.23 -2.92
C GLU A 51 9.24 -12.45 -2.94
N HIS A 52 9.70 -13.57 -3.49
CA HIS A 52 8.95 -14.83 -3.55
C HIS A 52 9.37 -15.83 -2.45
N GLU A 53 10.33 -15.49 -1.62
CA GLU A 53 10.79 -16.36 -0.54
C GLU A 53 9.72 -16.49 0.55
N ARG A 54 9.43 -17.75 0.94
CA ARG A 54 8.48 -18.06 2.02
C ARG A 54 9.05 -17.67 3.37
N ARG A 55 8.32 -16.85 4.11
CA ARG A 55 8.70 -16.35 5.43
C ARG A 55 7.50 -16.26 6.35
N PRO A 56 7.68 -16.37 7.66
CA PRO A 56 6.62 -16.09 8.64
C PRO A 56 6.11 -14.65 8.46
N PRO A 57 4.80 -14.45 8.19
CA PRO A 57 4.25 -13.12 7.94
C PRO A 57 3.93 -12.35 9.22
N ALA A 58 3.91 -13.01 10.38
CA ALA A 58 3.36 -12.46 11.62
C ALA A 58 1.96 -11.88 11.39
N SER A 59 1.61 -10.80 12.07
CA SER A 59 0.29 -10.14 11.93
C SER A 59 0.00 -9.51 10.55
N LEU A 60 0.88 -9.64 9.56
CA LEU A 60 0.52 -9.28 8.18
C LEU A 60 -0.54 -10.25 7.62
N THR A 61 -0.65 -11.45 8.18
CA THR A 61 -1.76 -12.40 8.00
C THR A 61 -3.13 -11.73 8.07
N LYS A 62 -3.29 -10.76 8.96
CA LYS A 62 -4.56 -10.05 9.18
C LYS A 62 -5.04 -9.24 7.96
N VAL A 63 -4.18 -9.04 6.95
CA VAL A 63 -4.63 -8.44 5.68
C VAL A 63 -5.60 -9.38 4.97
N MET A 64 -5.36 -10.71 4.97
CA MET A 64 -6.30 -11.68 4.43
C MET A 64 -7.57 -11.77 5.27
N THR A 65 -7.46 -11.82 6.59
CA THR A 65 -8.62 -11.78 7.51
C THR A 65 -9.46 -10.53 7.26
N GLY A 66 -8.82 -9.37 7.18
CA GLY A 66 -9.49 -8.09 6.91
C GLY A 66 -10.08 -8.01 5.49
N TYR A 67 -9.41 -8.59 4.50
CA TYR A 67 -9.92 -8.70 3.13
C TYR A 67 -11.24 -9.45 3.07
N ILE A 68 -11.28 -10.63 3.68
CA ILE A 68 -12.49 -11.47 3.72
C ILE A 68 -13.60 -10.75 4.51
N ALA A 69 -13.27 -10.26 5.71
CA ALA A 69 -14.23 -9.58 6.59
C ALA A 69 -14.82 -8.32 5.96
N ALA A 70 -14.01 -7.48 5.32
CA ALA A 70 -14.47 -6.23 4.73
C ALA A 70 -15.40 -6.41 3.52
N ARG A 71 -15.40 -7.57 2.87
CA ARG A 71 -16.34 -7.92 1.79
C ARG A 71 -17.75 -8.19 2.32
N ALA A 72 -17.88 -8.61 3.58
CA ALA A 72 -19.15 -8.93 4.21
C ALA A 72 -19.85 -7.67 4.76
N GLN A 73 -20.15 -6.69 3.89
CA GLN A 73 -20.69 -5.39 4.28
C GLN A 73 -22.00 -5.47 5.08
N THR A 74 -22.83 -6.47 4.81
CA THR A 74 -24.09 -6.70 5.52
C THR A 74 -23.88 -7.16 6.98
N MET A 75 -22.67 -7.60 7.32
CA MET A 75 -22.33 -8.03 8.68
C MET A 75 -21.81 -6.90 9.57
N MET A 76 -21.40 -5.75 9.03
CA MET A 76 -20.71 -4.69 9.78
C MET A 76 -21.44 -4.25 11.04
N LYS A 77 -22.76 -4.21 11.02
CA LYS A 77 -23.62 -3.83 12.15
C LYS A 77 -24.26 -5.02 12.87
N GLN A 78 -23.81 -6.23 12.59
CA GLN A 78 -24.27 -7.40 13.34
C GLN A 78 -23.57 -7.49 14.70
N ASP A 79 -24.31 -7.89 15.70
CA ASP A 79 -23.78 -8.20 17.02
C ASP A 79 -22.98 -9.52 16.97
N VAL A 80 -21.79 -9.49 17.50
CA VAL A 80 -20.91 -10.65 17.66
C VAL A 80 -20.71 -10.94 19.13
N ALA A 81 -21.19 -12.10 19.57
CA ALA A 81 -20.90 -12.61 20.91
C ALA A 81 -19.52 -13.28 20.91
N ILE A 82 -18.68 -12.89 21.86
CA ILE A 82 -17.32 -13.35 21.96
C ILE A 82 -17.26 -14.73 22.63
N SER A 83 -16.67 -15.70 21.94
CA SER A 83 -16.46 -17.05 22.47
C SER A 83 -15.39 -17.09 23.56
N LYS A 84 -15.33 -18.19 24.31
CA LYS A 84 -14.23 -18.46 25.24
C LYS A 84 -12.89 -18.61 24.50
N THR A 85 -12.89 -19.21 23.33
CA THR A 85 -11.68 -19.39 22.49
C THR A 85 -11.11 -18.03 22.06
N ALA A 86 -11.94 -17.16 21.49
CA ALA A 86 -11.53 -15.82 21.11
C ALA A 86 -11.00 -15.03 22.33
N ALA A 87 -11.73 -15.04 23.45
CA ALA A 87 -11.35 -14.35 24.68
C ALA A 87 -10.02 -14.83 25.30
N GLN A 88 -9.63 -16.09 25.04
CA GLN A 88 -8.37 -16.68 25.53
C GLN A 88 -7.19 -16.48 24.57
N THR A 89 -7.43 -15.91 23.39
CA THR A 89 -6.37 -15.68 22.40
C THR A 89 -5.44 -14.56 22.87
N GLY A 90 -4.19 -14.92 23.12
CA GLY A 90 -3.19 -14.06 23.76
C GLY A 90 -2.46 -13.10 22.84
N GLU A 91 -1.40 -12.49 23.38
CA GLU A 91 -0.53 -11.45 22.79
C GLU A 91 -1.28 -10.14 22.54
N SER A 92 -1.23 -9.61 21.32
CA SER A 92 -1.96 -8.37 20.99
C SER A 92 -3.46 -8.60 21.03
N SER A 93 -4.21 -7.83 21.81
CA SER A 93 -5.60 -8.12 22.15
C SER A 93 -6.40 -6.84 22.41
N LEU A 94 -7.71 -6.85 22.18
CA LEU A 94 -8.68 -5.89 22.71
C LEU A 94 -9.02 -6.17 24.18
N ASN A 95 -8.53 -7.28 24.74
CA ASN A 95 -8.90 -7.85 26.03
C ASN A 95 -10.39 -8.21 26.10
N LEU A 96 -10.86 -8.83 25.02
CA LEU A 96 -12.24 -9.35 24.94
C LEU A 96 -12.46 -10.42 26.02
N LYS A 97 -13.67 -10.45 26.56
CA LYS A 97 -14.09 -11.48 27.52
C LYS A 97 -15.15 -12.36 26.86
N ALA A 98 -15.25 -13.61 27.32
CA ALA A 98 -16.37 -14.46 26.93
C ALA A 98 -17.71 -13.75 27.22
N ASP A 99 -18.64 -13.89 26.31
CA ASP A 99 -19.99 -13.26 26.34
C ASP A 99 -19.98 -11.73 26.16
N ASP A 100 -18.83 -11.09 25.92
CA ASP A 100 -18.80 -9.71 25.41
C ASP A 100 -19.56 -9.66 24.08
N VAL A 101 -20.24 -8.53 23.81
CA VAL A 101 -20.93 -8.30 22.53
C VAL A 101 -20.43 -6.98 21.92
N LEU A 102 -19.98 -7.05 20.67
CA LEU A 102 -19.55 -5.90 19.88
C LEU A 102 -20.17 -6.00 18.47
N TYR A 103 -20.24 -4.86 17.79
CA TYR A 103 -20.47 -4.90 16.35
C TYR A 103 -19.28 -5.53 15.62
N PHE A 104 -19.57 -6.26 14.54
CA PHE A 104 -18.55 -6.90 13.71
C PHE A 104 -17.47 -5.91 13.22
N GLU A 105 -17.88 -4.69 12.84
CA GLU A 105 -16.92 -3.65 12.42
C GLU A 105 -15.95 -3.24 13.53
N GLU A 106 -16.35 -3.26 14.80
CA GLU A 106 -15.49 -2.93 15.93
C GLU A 106 -14.35 -3.96 16.09
N LEU A 107 -14.68 -5.23 15.85
CA LEU A 107 -13.67 -6.31 15.79
C LEU A 107 -12.69 -6.08 14.64
N LEU A 108 -13.18 -5.66 13.48
CA LEU A 108 -12.34 -5.39 12.32
C LEU A 108 -11.41 -4.18 12.57
N TYR A 109 -11.89 -3.11 13.19
CA TYR A 109 -11.04 -2.01 13.66
C TYR A 109 -9.97 -2.51 14.66
N GLY A 110 -10.35 -3.34 15.61
CA GLY A 110 -9.43 -3.94 16.58
C GLY A 110 -8.33 -4.77 15.92
N ALA A 111 -8.70 -5.64 14.99
CA ALA A 111 -7.79 -6.50 14.23
C ALA A 111 -6.79 -5.69 13.40
N MET A 112 -7.25 -4.65 12.70
CA MET A 112 -6.39 -3.90 11.78
C MET A 112 -5.55 -2.82 12.48
N LEU A 113 -6.11 -2.03 13.38
CA LEU A 113 -5.41 -0.91 14.03
C LEU A 113 -4.50 -1.38 15.17
N LYS A 114 -5.08 -2.13 16.13
CA LYS A 114 -4.38 -2.59 17.33
C LYS A 114 -3.68 -3.94 17.12
N SER A 115 -3.96 -4.61 16.00
CA SER A 115 -3.46 -5.97 15.72
C SER A 115 -4.03 -7.05 16.64
N ALA A 116 -5.25 -6.87 17.12
CA ALA A 116 -5.89 -7.74 18.11
C ALA A 116 -6.12 -9.16 17.57
N ASN A 117 -5.53 -10.16 18.23
CA ASN A 117 -5.64 -11.56 17.84
C ASN A 117 -7.01 -12.14 18.23
N ASP A 118 -7.50 -11.79 19.42
CA ASP A 118 -8.84 -12.13 19.90
C ASP A 118 -9.94 -11.67 18.94
N ALA A 119 -9.80 -10.46 18.39
CA ALA A 119 -10.74 -9.96 17.39
C ALA A 119 -10.71 -10.77 16.08
N CYS A 120 -9.54 -11.27 15.65
CA CYS A 120 -9.44 -12.10 14.44
C CYS A 120 -10.13 -13.45 14.62
N VAL A 121 -9.96 -14.09 15.78
CA VAL A 121 -10.63 -15.36 16.10
C VAL A 121 -12.15 -15.14 16.16
N ALA A 122 -12.62 -14.07 16.82
CA ALA A 122 -14.04 -13.74 16.88
C ALA A 122 -14.64 -13.47 15.47
N ILE A 123 -13.91 -12.77 14.58
CA ILE A 123 -14.29 -12.58 13.18
C ILE A 123 -14.43 -13.94 12.48
N ALA A 124 -13.42 -14.80 12.60
CA ALA A 124 -13.38 -16.10 11.95
C ALA A 124 -14.54 -17.00 12.41
N GLU A 125 -14.78 -17.09 13.71
CA GLU A 125 -15.88 -17.87 14.28
C GLU A 125 -17.24 -17.33 13.84
N HIS A 126 -17.43 -16.01 13.84
CA HIS A 126 -18.70 -15.39 13.42
C HIS A 126 -18.99 -15.63 11.93
N MET A 127 -17.99 -15.55 11.07
CA MET A 127 -18.17 -15.69 9.62
C MET A 127 -18.34 -17.13 9.16
N SER A 128 -17.62 -18.07 9.78
CA SER A 128 -17.47 -19.44 9.29
C SER A 128 -17.81 -20.52 10.31
N GLY A 129 -18.22 -20.14 11.53
CA GLY A 129 -18.56 -21.06 12.62
C GLY A 129 -17.34 -21.57 13.38
N SER A 130 -16.14 -21.55 12.77
CA SER A 130 -14.87 -21.87 13.44
C SER A 130 -13.69 -21.20 12.74
N GLU A 131 -12.56 -21.05 13.47
CA GLU A 131 -11.33 -20.55 12.87
C GLU A 131 -10.78 -21.48 11.78
N ASP A 132 -10.88 -22.79 11.95
CA ASP A 132 -10.38 -23.77 10.98
C ASP A 132 -11.08 -23.61 9.63
N VAL A 133 -12.41 -23.51 9.60
CA VAL A 133 -13.18 -23.30 8.36
C VAL A 133 -12.86 -21.95 7.73
N PHE A 134 -12.66 -20.90 8.55
CA PHE A 134 -12.24 -19.61 8.06
C PHE A 134 -10.83 -19.64 7.44
N VAL A 135 -9.91 -20.41 8.01
CA VAL A 135 -8.55 -20.61 7.46
C VAL A 135 -8.58 -21.35 6.13
N GLU A 136 -9.50 -22.29 5.94
CA GLU A 136 -9.72 -22.92 4.62
C GLU A 136 -10.12 -21.86 3.58
N ASP A 137 -11.04 -20.94 3.93
CA ASP A 137 -11.42 -19.84 3.03
C ASP A 137 -10.24 -18.87 2.80
N MET A 138 -9.44 -18.54 3.83
CA MET A 138 -8.23 -17.73 3.66
C MET A 138 -7.27 -18.34 2.62
N ASN A 139 -7.04 -19.64 2.68
CA ASN A 139 -6.18 -20.35 1.74
C ASN A 139 -6.79 -20.40 0.33
N LEU A 140 -8.11 -20.59 0.23
CA LEU A 140 -8.83 -20.53 -1.04
C LEU A 140 -8.70 -19.12 -1.67
N GLN A 141 -8.93 -18.06 -0.89
CA GLN A 141 -8.80 -16.69 -1.37
C GLN A 141 -7.35 -16.39 -1.80
N ALA A 142 -6.36 -16.85 -1.06
CA ALA A 142 -4.95 -16.72 -1.45
C ALA A 142 -4.67 -17.38 -2.80
N CYS A 143 -5.19 -18.58 -3.02
CA CYS A 143 -5.08 -19.28 -4.29
C CYS A 143 -5.77 -18.50 -5.44
N LEU A 144 -6.97 -17.99 -5.22
CA LEU A 144 -7.73 -17.21 -6.20
C LEU A 144 -7.03 -15.88 -6.57
N LEU A 145 -6.27 -15.30 -5.64
CA LEU A 145 -5.47 -14.11 -5.86
C LEU A 145 -4.12 -14.40 -6.53
N GLY A 146 -3.78 -15.68 -6.78
CA GLY A 146 -2.51 -16.07 -7.39
C GLY A 146 -1.32 -16.13 -6.42
N CYS A 147 -1.57 -16.23 -5.11
CA CYS A 147 -0.55 -16.28 -4.06
C CYS A 147 0.06 -17.70 -3.99
N ALA A 148 1.12 -17.94 -4.75
CA ALA A 148 1.73 -19.27 -4.89
C ALA A 148 2.63 -19.68 -3.71
N ASN A 149 3.05 -18.72 -2.88
CA ASN A 149 3.97 -18.93 -1.76
C ASN A 149 3.33 -18.58 -0.41
N THR A 150 2.02 -18.87 -0.27
CA THR A 150 1.26 -18.56 0.93
C THR A 150 0.52 -19.79 1.44
N ARG A 151 0.56 -19.96 2.76
CA ARG A 151 -0.27 -20.90 3.49
C ARG A 151 -0.60 -20.32 4.86
N PHE A 152 -1.88 -20.26 5.19
CA PHE A 152 -2.37 -19.83 6.48
C PHE A 152 -2.74 -21.03 7.35
N GLN A 153 -2.51 -20.94 8.64
CA GLN A 153 -2.87 -21.93 9.67
C GLN A 153 -3.73 -21.31 10.79
N ASN A 154 -3.82 -19.98 10.84
CA ASN A 154 -4.67 -19.22 11.74
C ASN A 154 -5.03 -17.87 11.14
N ALA A 155 -6.02 -17.18 11.72
CA ALA A 155 -6.53 -15.91 11.23
C ALA A 155 -5.73 -14.69 11.68
N ASN A 156 -4.75 -14.84 12.57
CA ASN A 156 -4.12 -13.73 13.28
C ASN A 156 -2.60 -13.60 13.04
N GLY A 157 -1.93 -14.67 12.58
CA GLY A 157 -0.49 -14.69 12.29
C GLY A 157 0.38 -15.02 13.49
N LEU A 158 -0.18 -15.66 14.51
CA LEU A 158 0.62 -16.29 15.57
C LEU A 158 1.50 -17.40 14.99
N PRO A 159 2.74 -17.58 15.49
CA PRO A 159 3.65 -18.57 14.96
C PRO A 159 3.10 -20.00 15.08
N VAL A 160 3.07 -20.70 13.98
CA VAL A 160 2.74 -22.12 13.90
C VAL A 160 3.42 -22.71 12.66
N GLU A 161 3.76 -23.98 12.72
CA GLU A 161 4.41 -24.69 11.61
C GLU A 161 3.57 -24.56 10.33
N GLU A 162 4.25 -24.45 9.19
CA GLU A 162 3.63 -24.29 7.87
C GLU A 162 2.75 -23.01 7.69
N HIS A 163 2.90 -21.99 8.56
CA HIS A 163 2.28 -20.69 8.38
C HIS A 163 3.27 -19.72 7.74
N TYR A 164 3.13 -19.48 6.45
CA TYR A 164 4.05 -18.65 5.70
C TYR A 164 3.36 -17.83 4.61
N SER A 165 4.07 -16.82 4.15
CA SER A 165 3.73 -16.05 2.95
C SER A 165 5.02 -15.49 2.32
N SER A 166 4.91 -14.79 1.20
CA SER A 166 6.00 -14.04 0.58
C SER A 166 5.68 -12.55 0.52
N ALA A 167 6.70 -11.71 0.33
CA ALA A 167 6.49 -10.28 0.18
C ALA A 167 5.60 -9.97 -1.04
N TYR A 168 5.81 -10.70 -2.13
CA TYR A 168 5.02 -10.57 -3.35
C TYR A 168 3.55 -10.96 -3.13
N ASP A 169 3.29 -12.10 -2.50
CA ASP A 169 1.92 -12.58 -2.26
C ASP A 169 1.16 -11.62 -1.32
N LEU A 170 1.84 -11.09 -0.28
CA LEU A 170 1.26 -10.10 0.61
C LEU A 170 0.93 -8.79 -0.12
N ALA A 171 1.72 -8.40 -1.13
CA ALA A 171 1.40 -7.26 -1.97
C ALA A 171 0.17 -7.52 -2.85
N LEU A 172 0.03 -8.73 -3.43
CA LEU A 172 -1.16 -9.12 -4.19
C LEU A 172 -2.43 -9.08 -3.33
N MET A 173 -2.38 -9.65 -2.12
CA MET A 173 -3.50 -9.60 -1.16
C MET A 173 -3.86 -8.16 -0.81
N THR A 174 -2.84 -7.32 -0.55
CA THR A 174 -3.04 -5.91 -0.23
C THR A 174 -3.68 -5.16 -1.39
N ARG A 175 -3.22 -5.42 -2.62
CA ARG A 175 -3.80 -4.85 -3.84
C ARG A 175 -5.29 -5.15 -3.94
N ALA A 176 -5.69 -6.39 -3.71
CA ALA A 176 -7.09 -6.79 -3.71
C ALA A 176 -7.89 -6.16 -2.55
N ALA A 177 -7.31 -6.14 -1.35
CA ALA A 177 -7.96 -5.60 -0.16
C ALA A 177 -8.19 -4.08 -0.26
N MET A 178 -7.24 -3.33 -0.80
CA MET A 178 -7.35 -1.88 -0.99
C MET A 178 -8.40 -1.45 -2.02
N GLN A 179 -8.93 -2.37 -2.84
CA GLN A 179 -10.08 -2.10 -3.72
C GLN A 179 -11.42 -2.12 -2.96
N ILE A 180 -11.43 -2.59 -1.71
CA ILE A 180 -12.63 -2.61 -0.88
C ILE A 180 -12.69 -1.33 -0.06
N PRO A 181 -13.67 -0.44 -0.29
CA PRO A 181 -13.70 0.88 0.38
C PRO A 181 -13.68 0.78 1.91
N GLN A 182 -14.37 -0.20 2.48
CA GLN A 182 -14.40 -0.42 3.93
C GLN A 182 -13.02 -0.80 4.47
N PHE A 183 -12.29 -1.69 3.78
CA PHE A 183 -10.93 -2.07 4.18
C PHE A 183 -9.99 -0.85 4.12
N ALA A 184 -9.98 -0.15 2.98
CA ALA A 184 -9.14 1.02 2.78
C ALA A 184 -9.39 2.10 3.83
N HIS A 185 -10.67 2.37 4.17
CA HIS A 185 -11.04 3.31 5.21
C HIS A 185 -10.50 2.89 6.60
N ILE A 186 -10.67 1.62 6.97
CA ILE A 186 -10.22 1.11 8.28
C ILE A 186 -8.70 1.20 8.40
N VAL A 187 -7.94 0.72 7.42
CA VAL A 187 -6.46 0.68 7.53
C VAL A 187 -5.81 2.06 7.49
N GLN A 188 -6.49 3.05 6.93
CA GLN A 188 -6.08 4.47 6.93
C GLN A 188 -6.38 5.17 8.25
N THR A 189 -7.31 4.65 9.05
CA THR A 189 -7.72 5.26 10.31
C THR A 189 -6.58 5.25 11.33
N GLN A 190 -6.22 6.42 11.86
CA GLN A 190 -5.12 6.59 12.83
C GLN A 190 -5.52 6.21 14.25
N THR A 191 -6.75 6.56 14.65
CA THR A 191 -7.31 6.28 15.99
C THR A 191 -8.77 5.93 15.86
N HIS A 192 -9.25 5.02 16.70
CA HIS A 192 -10.65 4.62 16.78
C HIS A 192 -11.03 4.36 18.24
N THR A 193 -12.30 4.53 18.58
CA THR A 193 -12.82 4.14 19.89
C THR A 193 -13.72 2.93 19.72
N VAL A 194 -13.21 1.76 20.07
CA VAL A 194 -13.99 0.51 20.07
C VAL A 194 -15.09 0.59 21.10
N LEU A 195 -16.31 0.20 20.73
CA LEU A 195 -17.51 0.25 21.54
C LEU A 195 -18.07 -1.13 21.78
N TRP A 196 -18.32 -1.47 23.05
CA TRP A 196 -19.07 -2.66 23.45
C TRP A 196 -20.56 -2.33 23.60
N GLN A 197 -21.41 -3.31 23.41
CA GLN A 197 -22.86 -3.12 23.56
C GLN A 197 -23.27 -2.77 24.99
N ASP A 198 -22.46 -3.09 25.99
CA ASP A 198 -22.66 -2.70 27.40
C ASP A 198 -22.22 -1.25 27.72
N GLY A 199 -21.73 -0.50 26.72
CA GLY A 199 -21.30 0.89 26.85
C GLY A 199 -19.82 1.07 27.21
N ARG A 200 -19.04 0.00 27.41
CA ARG A 200 -17.58 0.09 27.55
C ARG A 200 -16.95 0.66 26.30
N LYS A 201 -15.83 1.37 26.48
CA LYS A 201 -15.08 2.03 25.40
C LYS A 201 -13.59 1.80 25.55
N LEU A 202 -12.91 1.61 24.42
CA LEU A 202 -11.45 1.51 24.39
C LEU A 202 -10.91 2.34 23.20
N ALA A 203 -10.16 3.38 23.51
CA ALA A 203 -9.44 4.11 22.48
C ALA A 203 -8.22 3.27 22.01
N ILE A 204 -8.15 3.03 20.72
CA ILE A 204 -7.05 2.31 20.07
C ILE A 204 -6.35 3.20 19.06
N ARG A 205 -5.08 2.93 18.83
CA ARG A 205 -4.23 3.65 17.87
C ARG A 205 -3.64 2.67 16.86
N ASN A 206 -3.62 3.09 15.60
CA ASN A 206 -2.99 2.32 14.55
C ASN A 206 -1.49 2.18 14.81
N THR A 207 -1.00 0.93 14.75
CA THR A 207 0.40 0.57 14.94
C THR A 207 1.29 1.00 13.79
N ASN A 208 0.71 1.30 12.62
CA ASN A 208 1.44 1.83 11.47
C ASN A 208 1.70 3.34 11.64
N ARG A 209 2.88 3.69 12.13
CA ARG A 209 3.23 5.09 12.36
C ARG A 209 3.45 5.89 11.07
N LEU A 210 3.68 5.26 9.90
CA LEU A 210 3.79 5.98 8.63
C LEU A 210 2.56 6.81 8.31
N LEU A 211 1.37 6.41 8.80
CA LEU A 211 0.15 7.22 8.68
C LEU A 211 0.29 8.65 9.25
N ARG A 212 1.30 8.90 10.08
CA ARG A 212 1.58 10.21 10.69
C ARG A 212 2.92 10.79 10.28
N GLU A 213 3.85 9.92 9.83
CA GLU A 213 5.26 10.29 9.60
C GLU A 213 5.60 10.39 8.12
N TYR A 214 4.84 9.74 7.23
CA TYR A 214 5.11 9.75 5.79
C TYR A 214 3.94 10.41 5.02
N PRO A 215 4.18 11.53 4.32
CA PRO A 215 3.15 12.20 3.54
C PRO A 215 2.57 11.28 2.46
N GLY A 216 1.24 11.17 2.42
CA GLY A 216 0.55 10.28 1.48
C GLY A 216 0.39 8.84 1.94
N ALA A 217 0.89 8.43 3.12
CA ALA A 217 0.64 7.08 3.63
C ALA A 217 -0.86 6.86 3.95
N ILE A 218 -1.42 5.76 3.43
CA ILE A 218 -2.85 5.40 3.56
C ILE A 218 -3.09 3.98 4.10
N GLY A 219 -2.09 3.34 4.67
CA GLY A 219 -2.21 2.01 5.32
C GLY A 219 -0.86 1.32 5.44
N VAL A 220 -0.77 0.05 5.80
CA VAL A 220 -1.84 -0.96 6.00
C VAL A 220 -1.66 -1.67 7.34
N LYS A 221 -0.55 -2.47 7.51
CA LYS A 221 -0.41 -3.37 8.66
C LYS A 221 1.04 -3.58 9.08
N THR A 222 1.28 -3.61 10.38
CA THR A 222 2.54 -4.05 11.00
C THR A 222 2.44 -5.49 11.47
N GLY A 223 3.57 -6.19 11.50
CA GLY A 223 3.69 -7.52 12.08
C GLY A 223 5.00 -7.66 12.85
N THR A 224 4.99 -8.40 13.95
CA THR A 224 6.21 -8.72 14.71
C THR A 224 5.98 -9.99 15.50
N THR A 225 6.88 -10.96 15.35
CA THR A 225 7.08 -12.09 16.24
C THR A 225 8.59 -12.29 16.38
N ASN A 226 9.01 -13.13 17.32
CA ASN A 226 10.45 -13.43 17.46
C ASN A 226 11.02 -14.07 16.18
N GLU A 227 10.25 -14.91 15.52
CA GLU A 227 10.65 -15.61 14.30
C GLU A 227 10.63 -14.68 13.07
N ALA A 228 9.51 -13.98 12.87
CA ALA A 228 9.32 -13.13 11.71
C ALA A 228 10.16 -11.83 11.75
N GLY A 229 10.60 -11.39 12.92
CA GLY A 229 11.21 -10.08 13.10
C GLY A 229 10.22 -8.94 12.81
N GLN A 230 10.72 -7.78 12.41
CA GLN A 230 9.88 -6.63 12.08
C GLN A 230 9.37 -6.72 10.63
N CYS A 231 8.05 -6.78 10.45
CA CYS A 231 7.38 -6.82 9.15
C CYS A 231 6.41 -5.64 9.00
N LEU A 232 6.23 -5.18 7.77
CA LEU A 232 5.31 -4.08 7.43
C LEU A 232 4.76 -4.25 6.02
N ILE A 233 3.47 -4.00 5.89
CA ILE A 233 2.85 -3.62 4.63
C ILE A 233 2.47 -2.14 4.76
N ALA A 234 2.94 -1.33 3.83
CA ALA A 234 2.58 0.07 3.74
C ALA A 234 2.06 0.40 2.33
N VAL A 235 1.07 1.29 2.26
CA VAL A 235 0.60 1.89 1.01
C VAL A 235 0.72 3.39 1.14
N ALA A 236 1.23 4.02 0.08
CA ALA A 236 1.28 5.46 -0.03
C ALA A 236 0.77 5.92 -1.41
N GLU A 237 0.13 7.09 -1.43
CA GLU A 237 -0.40 7.75 -2.61
C GLU A 237 0.23 9.13 -2.78
N LYS A 238 0.72 9.41 -3.98
CA LYS A 238 1.25 10.71 -4.36
C LYS A 238 1.08 10.92 -5.88
N ASP A 239 0.59 12.09 -6.28
CA ASP A 239 0.42 12.45 -7.68
C ASP A 239 -0.35 11.37 -8.47
N GLU A 240 -1.49 10.92 -7.94
CA GLU A 240 -2.37 9.87 -8.50
C GLU A 240 -1.73 8.48 -8.61
N LYS A 241 -0.49 8.31 -8.15
CA LYS A 241 0.20 7.03 -8.12
C LYS A 241 0.09 6.40 -6.74
N ARG A 242 -0.39 5.16 -6.67
CA ARG A 242 -0.48 4.37 -5.44
C ARG A 242 0.56 3.25 -5.44
N LEU A 243 1.36 3.20 -4.40
CA LEU A 243 2.42 2.21 -4.26
C LEU A 243 2.20 1.38 -3.01
N VAL A 244 2.45 0.08 -3.10
CA VAL A 244 2.53 -0.82 -1.96
C VAL A 244 3.98 -1.27 -1.75
N VAL A 245 4.42 -1.18 -0.50
CA VAL A 245 5.69 -1.73 -0.02
C VAL A 245 5.40 -2.82 0.99
N VAL A 246 6.02 -3.98 0.80
CA VAL A 246 6.09 -5.03 1.82
C VAL A 246 7.53 -5.26 2.20
N VAL A 247 7.84 -5.23 3.49
CA VAL A 247 9.14 -5.58 4.04
C VAL A 247 9.00 -6.66 5.09
N LEU A 248 9.82 -7.71 5.00
CA LEU A 248 9.84 -8.84 5.91
C LEU A 248 11.20 -8.96 6.57
N LYS A 249 11.18 -9.21 7.90
CA LYS A 249 12.37 -9.37 8.74
C LYS A 249 13.37 -8.21 8.58
N SER A 250 12.85 -7.00 8.71
CA SER A 250 13.62 -5.75 8.66
C SER A 250 14.21 -5.42 10.05
N LYS A 251 15.34 -4.71 10.06
CA LYS A 251 15.88 -4.11 11.28
C LYS A 251 15.19 -2.78 11.61
N ASN A 252 14.65 -2.09 10.58
CA ASN A 252 13.90 -0.85 10.72
C ASN A 252 12.85 -0.75 9.61
N ARG A 253 11.72 -1.44 9.80
CA ARG A 253 10.64 -1.57 8.79
C ARG A 253 10.10 -0.24 8.26
N PHE A 254 10.05 0.81 9.10
CA PHE A 254 9.53 2.10 8.66
C PHE A 254 10.54 2.86 7.81
N TYR A 255 11.81 2.80 8.17
CA TYR A 255 12.90 3.36 7.35
C TYR A 255 12.97 2.67 5.99
N ASP A 256 12.99 1.34 5.96
CA ASP A 256 13.06 0.56 4.72
C ASP A 256 11.88 0.90 3.79
N ALA A 257 10.66 1.01 4.34
CA ALA A 257 9.48 1.37 3.55
C ALA A 257 9.57 2.81 3.01
N THR A 258 10.03 3.78 3.83
CA THR A 258 10.23 5.17 3.40
C THR A 258 11.23 5.25 2.24
N VAL A 259 12.38 4.58 2.37
CA VAL A 259 13.42 4.55 1.33
C VAL A 259 12.88 3.99 0.01
N LEU A 260 12.07 2.93 0.06
CA LEU A 260 11.47 2.34 -1.14
C LEU A 260 10.42 3.26 -1.78
N PHE A 261 9.58 3.93 -0.97
CA PHE A 261 8.64 4.92 -1.50
C PHE A 261 9.35 6.11 -2.14
N ASP A 262 10.34 6.68 -1.46
CA ASP A 262 11.11 7.82 -1.98
C ASP A 262 11.81 7.46 -3.29
N TYR A 263 12.37 6.25 -3.39
CA TYR A 263 12.97 5.72 -4.62
C TYR A 263 11.97 5.72 -5.79
N ALA A 264 10.75 5.20 -5.60
CA ALA A 264 9.80 5.09 -6.69
C ALA A 264 9.13 6.42 -7.03
N PHE A 265 8.80 7.24 -6.03
CA PHE A 265 8.19 8.55 -6.29
C PHE A 265 9.17 9.55 -6.91
N ALA A 266 10.47 9.45 -6.63
CA ALA A 266 11.49 10.26 -7.30
C ALA A 266 11.65 9.89 -8.79
N SER A 267 11.48 8.61 -9.12
CA SER A 267 11.58 8.12 -10.51
C SER A 267 10.42 8.58 -11.41
N THR A 268 9.32 9.03 -10.82
CA THR A 268 8.09 9.44 -11.54
C THR A 268 7.95 10.94 -11.74
N GLN A 269 8.84 11.76 -11.18
CA GLN A 269 8.80 13.20 -11.47
C GLN A 269 9.14 13.42 -12.95
N PRO A 270 8.30 14.14 -13.73
CA PRO A 270 8.67 14.52 -15.07
C PRO A 270 9.99 15.30 -14.96
N LYS A 271 11.02 14.89 -15.75
CA LYS A 271 12.24 15.67 -15.86
C LYS A 271 11.84 17.13 -16.07
N GLN A 272 12.07 18.00 -15.11
CA GLN A 272 11.90 19.42 -15.32
C GLN A 272 12.76 19.76 -16.53
N ASN A 273 12.12 19.99 -17.66
CA ASN A 273 12.77 20.62 -18.78
C ASN A 273 13.19 22.01 -18.29
N ASN A 274 14.45 22.16 -17.91
CA ASN A 274 15.07 23.44 -17.78
C ASN A 274 15.02 24.10 -19.16
N HIS A 275 13.89 24.72 -19.49
CA HIS A 275 13.85 25.73 -20.51
C HIS A 275 14.75 26.87 -19.99
N VAL A 276 16.00 26.78 -20.35
CA VAL A 276 16.88 27.93 -20.36
C VAL A 276 16.18 28.96 -21.25
N LEU A 277 15.55 29.93 -20.61
CA LEU A 277 15.10 31.14 -21.26
C LEU A 277 16.35 31.85 -21.76
N THR A 278 16.76 31.54 -22.98
CA THR A 278 17.67 32.40 -23.73
C THR A 278 16.94 33.68 -23.98
N LYS A 279 17.24 34.72 -23.20
CA LYS A 279 16.98 36.11 -23.56
C LYS A 279 17.74 36.39 -24.85
N SER A 280 17.08 36.36 -25.98
CA SER A 280 17.53 37.07 -27.15
C SER A 280 16.50 38.17 -27.43
N GLY A 281 16.97 39.41 -27.31
CA GLY A 281 16.21 40.60 -27.54
C GLY A 281 15.91 40.80 -29.03
N GLY A 282 14.94 41.62 -29.29
CA GLY A 282 14.71 42.23 -30.59
C GLY A 282 13.24 42.29 -30.98
N LEU A 283 12.58 43.28 -30.48
CA LEU A 283 11.86 44.35 -31.23
C LEU A 283 10.89 43.94 -32.34
N LYS A 284 9.66 44.44 -32.12
CA LYS A 284 8.70 44.99 -33.11
C LYS A 284 8.00 43.97 -34.00
N GLU A 285 6.79 44.07 -34.30
CA GLU A 285 5.83 45.15 -34.44
C GLU A 285 4.45 44.56 -34.70
N TYR A 286 3.49 45.25 -34.16
CA TYR A 286 2.19 45.62 -34.70
C TYR A 286 1.18 44.53 -35.03
N ALA A 287 0.11 44.57 -34.34
CA ALA A 287 -1.05 45.48 -34.42
C ALA A 287 -2.06 45.06 -35.46
N ASP A 288 -3.27 45.17 -35.02
CA ASP A 288 -4.52 45.36 -35.77
C ASP A 288 -5.11 44.16 -36.54
N SER A 289 -6.20 43.73 -36.07
CA SER A 289 -7.56 44.14 -36.39
C SER A 289 -8.54 43.29 -35.58
N VAL A 290 -9.20 43.78 -34.61
CA VAL A 290 -10.30 44.77 -34.62
C VAL A 290 -11.36 44.47 -35.68
N ILE A 291 -12.51 44.18 -35.10
CA ILE A 291 -13.83 44.74 -35.48
C ILE A 291 -14.76 43.85 -36.32
N LEU A 292 -15.89 43.77 -35.71
CA LEU A 292 -17.27 43.77 -36.23
C LEU A 292 -17.78 42.41 -36.71
N SER A 293 -18.96 42.11 -36.48
CA SER A 293 -20.19 42.77 -36.03
C SER A 293 -21.22 41.68 -35.88
N GLU A 294 -21.99 41.77 -34.86
CA GLU A 294 -23.42 42.17 -34.95
C GLU A 294 -24.29 41.21 -35.74
N GLU A 295 -25.16 40.78 -34.96
CA GLU A 295 -26.60 40.96 -34.99
C GLU A 295 -27.44 39.95 -35.75
N SER A 296 -28.47 39.73 -35.03
CA SER A 296 -29.85 39.34 -35.40
C SER A 296 -30.02 37.86 -35.72
N GLY A 297 -30.88 37.23 -35.12
CA GLY A 297 -32.21 37.54 -34.66
C GLY A 297 -33.16 36.47 -35.17
N ILE A 298 -33.84 35.98 -34.34
CA ILE A 298 -35.17 35.43 -34.18
C ILE A 298 -35.15 34.25 -33.23
#